data_d15b87345ac328403e6bf2baa9bef167
#
_entry.id   d15b87345ac328403e6bf2baa9bef167
#
_cell.length_a   1.000
_cell.length_b   1.000
_cell.length_c   1.000
_cell.angle_alpha   90.00
_cell.angle_beta   90.00
_cell.angle_gamma   90.00
#
_symmetry.space_group_name_H-M   'P 1'
#
loop_
_entity.id
_entity.type
_entity.pdbx_description
1 polymer ?
#
loop_
_entity_poly.entity_id
_entity_poly.type
_entity_poly.pdbx_seq_one_letter_code
_entity_poly.pdbx_strand_id
1 'polypeptide(L)'
;MTKNEIVIDYSLFDELFAEICLTENYQSLKNNIAHAGVTTYEHSVNVAKACYEYAISRGVKCDLRSLTRAAFLHDYYFYDWHKMPKFTFHGVKHAKTAAKNAERDYGLTQKERSIIESHMYPLNLFHPPLSKEARILIKMDRQCTIDEM
;
A
#
# COMPACT_ATOMS: atom_id res chain seq x y z
N MET A 1 -27.67 -0.24 -25.61
CA MET A 1 -26.44 0.51 -25.31
C MET A 1 -25.42 -0.42 -24.69
N THR A 2 -24.41 -0.77 -25.44
CA THR A 2 -23.29 -1.54 -24.92
C THR A 2 -22.45 -0.60 -24.05
N LYS A 3 -22.40 -0.90 -22.75
CA LYS A 3 -21.39 -0.28 -21.90
C LYS A 3 -20.02 -0.75 -22.40
N ASN A 4 -19.17 0.20 -22.75
CA ASN A 4 -17.77 -0.14 -23.01
C ASN A 4 -17.18 -0.68 -21.69
N GLU A 5 -17.07 -1.99 -21.60
CA GLU A 5 -16.37 -2.61 -20.47
C GLU A 5 -14.89 -2.27 -20.61
N ILE A 6 -14.33 -1.67 -19.55
CA ILE A 6 -12.90 -1.42 -19.49
C ILE A 6 -12.23 -2.73 -19.15
N VAL A 7 -11.44 -3.25 -20.09
CA VAL A 7 -10.61 -4.42 -19.87
C VAL A 7 -9.31 -3.94 -19.22
N ILE A 8 -9.02 -4.44 -18.02
CA ILE A 8 -7.80 -4.08 -17.29
C ILE A 8 -6.68 -5.02 -17.71
N ASP A 9 -5.57 -4.45 -18.17
CA ASP A 9 -4.34 -5.20 -18.41
C ASP A 9 -3.54 -5.28 -17.11
N TYR A 10 -3.41 -6.48 -16.56
CA TYR A 10 -2.71 -6.74 -15.30
C TYR A 10 -1.22 -7.01 -15.47
N SER A 11 -0.65 -6.85 -16.67
CA SER A 11 0.75 -7.21 -16.93
C SER A 11 1.72 -6.50 -15.97
N LEU A 12 1.56 -5.21 -15.77
CA LEU A 12 2.40 -4.45 -14.83
C LEU A 12 2.16 -4.88 -13.39
N PHE A 13 0.91 -5.09 -13.01
CA PHE A 13 0.58 -5.59 -11.67
C PHE A 13 1.26 -6.92 -11.39
N ASP A 14 1.16 -7.85 -12.33
CA ASP A 14 1.73 -9.19 -12.17
C ASP A 14 3.27 -9.15 -12.13
N GLU A 15 3.90 -8.28 -12.93
CA GLU A 15 5.34 -8.06 -12.90
C GLU A 15 5.78 -7.58 -11.52
N LEU A 16 5.10 -6.59 -10.97
CA LEU A 16 5.43 -6.02 -9.65
C LEU A 16 5.13 -7.00 -8.51
N PHE A 17 4.06 -7.76 -8.65
CA PHE A 17 3.74 -8.83 -7.69
C PHE A 17 4.89 -9.85 -7.63
N ALA A 18 5.38 -10.30 -8.78
CA ALA A 18 6.49 -11.25 -8.84
C ALA A 18 7.78 -10.66 -8.25
N GLU A 19 8.06 -9.40 -8.53
CA GLU A 19 9.26 -8.71 -8.04
C GLU A 19 9.26 -8.56 -6.52
N ILE A 20 8.11 -8.27 -5.93
CA ILE A 20 7.99 -7.90 -4.51
C ILE A 20 7.42 -9.04 -3.67
N CYS A 21 6.25 -9.56 -4.04
CA CYS A 21 5.46 -10.40 -3.17
C CYS A 21 5.96 -11.83 -3.06
N LEU A 22 6.74 -12.30 -4.04
CA LEU A 22 7.30 -13.66 -4.01
C LEU A 22 8.59 -13.75 -3.20
N THR A 23 9.12 -12.64 -2.72
CA THR A 23 10.33 -12.64 -1.88
C THR A 23 10.02 -13.17 -0.48
N GLU A 24 11.00 -13.76 0.16
CA GLU A 24 10.87 -14.34 1.50
C GLU A 24 10.40 -13.31 2.53
N ASN A 25 11.02 -12.12 2.51
CA ASN A 25 10.65 -11.06 3.45
C ASN A 25 9.19 -10.62 3.30
N TYR A 26 8.71 -10.49 2.06
CA TYR A 26 7.32 -10.11 1.83
C TYR A 26 6.36 -11.22 2.29
N GLN A 27 6.72 -12.47 2.02
CA GLN A 27 5.91 -13.61 2.47
C GLN A 27 5.78 -13.67 4.00
N SER A 28 6.79 -13.18 4.74
CA SER A 28 6.75 -13.13 6.19
C SER A 28 5.67 -12.21 6.74
N LEU A 29 5.12 -11.30 5.94
CA LEU A 29 3.98 -10.46 6.34
C LEU A 29 2.72 -11.29 6.64
N LYS A 30 2.67 -12.55 6.20
CA LYS A 30 1.60 -13.49 6.54
C LYS A 30 1.58 -13.85 8.02
N ASN A 31 2.66 -13.58 8.74
CA ASN A 31 2.79 -13.86 10.17
C ASN A 31 2.15 -12.79 11.05
N ASN A 32 1.78 -11.65 10.49
CA ASN A 32 1.22 -10.53 11.24
C ASN A 32 -0.21 -10.26 10.78
N ILE A 33 -1.07 -9.98 11.76
CA ILE A 33 -2.47 -9.61 11.50
C ILE A 33 -2.57 -8.09 11.37
N ALA A 34 -3.14 -7.62 10.27
CA ALA A 34 -3.44 -6.21 10.09
C ALA A 34 -4.68 -5.83 10.92
N HIS A 35 -5.79 -6.52 10.69
CA HIS A 35 -7.06 -6.33 11.43
C HIS A 35 -8.03 -7.45 11.04
N ALA A 36 -9.02 -7.71 11.90
CA ALA A 36 -10.17 -8.61 11.62
C ALA A 36 -9.76 -9.96 11.00
N GLY A 37 -8.63 -10.54 11.43
CA GLY A 37 -8.12 -11.81 10.93
C GLY A 37 -7.42 -11.73 9.58
N VAL A 38 -7.35 -10.56 8.95
CA VAL A 38 -6.65 -10.33 7.69
C VAL A 38 -5.17 -10.07 7.99
N THR A 39 -4.28 -10.79 7.30
CA THR A 39 -2.83 -10.61 7.48
C THR A 39 -2.37 -9.31 6.82
N THR A 40 -1.22 -8.81 7.25
CA THR A 40 -0.59 -7.65 6.62
C THR A 40 -0.29 -7.93 5.14
N TYR A 41 0.09 -9.17 4.80
CA TYR A 41 0.26 -9.61 3.41
C TYR A 41 -1.03 -9.45 2.61
N GLU A 42 -2.14 -10.03 3.08
CA GLU A 42 -3.42 -9.97 2.38
C GLU A 42 -3.91 -8.54 2.20
N HIS A 43 -3.85 -7.74 3.27
CA HIS A 43 -4.25 -6.34 3.22
C HIS A 43 -3.43 -5.56 2.19
N SER A 44 -2.11 -5.72 2.21
CA SER A 44 -1.22 -4.99 1.30
C SER A 44 -1.46 -5.36 -0.17
N VAL A 45 -1.67 -6.63 -0.46
CA VAL A 45 -1.99 -7.09 -1.82
C VAL A 45 -3.37 -6.55 -2.24
N ASN A 46 -4.35 -6.59 -1.35
CA ASN A 46 -5.68 -6.04 -1.63
C ASN A 46 -5.63 -4.54 -1.95
N VAL A 47 -4.86 -3.77 -1.19
CA VAL A 47 -4.71 -2.34 -1.43
C VAL A 47 -4.02 -2.06 -2.76
N ALA A 48 -2.96 -2.81 -3.07
CA ALA A 48 -2.25 -2.65 -4.35
C ALA A 48 -3.17 -2.93 -5.54
N LYS A 49 -3.96 -4.00 -5.46
CA LYS A 49 -4.93 -4.35 -6.51
C LYS A 49 -6.00 -3.27 -6.64
N ALA A 50 -6.54 -2.80 -5.53
CA ALA A 50 -7.55 -1.76 -5.52
C ALA A 50 -7.03 -0.45 -6.13
N CYS A 51 -5.80 -0.04 -5.80
CA CYS A 51 -5.17 1.14 -6.38
C CYS A 51 -4.99 1.01 -7.88
N TYR A 52 -4.48 -0.12 -8.32
CA TYR A 52 -4.24 -0.42 -9.73
C TYR A 52 -5.54 -0.35 -10.54
N GLU A 53 -6.55 -1.06 -10.07
CA GLU A 53 -7.86 -1.12 -10.74
C GLU A 53 -8.57 0.23 -10.72
N TYR A 54 -8.51 0.96 -9.62
CA TYR A 54 -9.10 2.29 -9.50
C TYR A 54 -8.50 3.26 -10.52
N ALA A 55 -7.16 3.31 -10.60
CA ALA A 55 -6.49 4.23 -11.51
C ALA A 55 -6.86 3.96 -12.97
N ILE A 56 -6.90 2.70 -13.38
CA ILE A 56 -7.21 2.31 -14.76
C ILE A 56 -8.70 2.54 -15.05
N SER A 57 -9.59 2.05 -14.19
CA SER A 57 -11.04 2.12 -14.44
C SER A 57 -11.57 3.55 -14.43
N ARG A 58 -10.93 4.45 -13.69
CA ARG A 58 -11.29 5.87 -13.63
C ARG A 58 -10.53 6.73 -14.66
N GLY A 59 -9.63 6.11 -15.42
CA GLY A 59 -8.82 6.83 -16.41
C GLY A 59 -7.93 7.90 -15.79
N VAL A 60 -7.42 7.68 -14.59
CA VAL A 60 -6.56 8.64 -13.90
C VAL A 60 -5.18 8.63 -14.54
N LYS A 61 -4.74 9.79 -15.02
CA LYS A 61 -3.36 9.95 -15.50
C LYS A 61 -2.43 10.07 -14.30
N CYS A 62 -1.69 9.01 -14.01
CA CYS A 62 -0.78 8.94 -12.86
C CYS A 62 0.38 8.01 -13.17
N ASP A 63 1.37 8.02 -12.30
CA ASP A 63 2.48 7.08 -12.33
C ASP A 63 2.01 5.75 -11.72
N LEU A 64 1.46 4.88 -12.57
CA LEU A 64 0.85 3.61 -12.14
C LEU A 64 1.87 2.68 -11.48
N ARG A 65 3.11 2.66 -11.98
CA ARG A 65 4.18 1.84 -11.39
C ARG A 65 4.50 2.29 -9.97
N SER A 66 4.71 3.57 -9.76
CA SER A 66 5.00 4.13 -8.43
C SER A 66 3.84 3.92 -7.46
N LEU A 67 2.61 4.13 -7.91
CA LEU A 67 1.42 3.91 -7.09
C LEU A 67 1.33 2.44 -6.64
N THR A 68 1.49 1.51 -7.57
CA THR A 68 1.34 0.08 -7.28
C THR A 68 2.46 -0.44 -6.38
N ARG A 69 3.70 -0.05 -6.66
CA ARG A 69 4.85 -0.40 -5.81
C ARG A 69 4.66 0.13 -4.38
N ALA A 70 4.29 1.40 -4.27
CA ALA A 70 4.05 2.02 -2.97
C ALA A 70 2.88 1.34 -2.23
N ALA A 71 1.83 0.96 -2.95
CA ALA A 71 0.69 0.27 -2.35
C ALA A 71 1.09 -1.11 -1.81
N PHE A 72 1.85 -1.91 -2.56
CA PHE A 72 2.37 -3.18 -2.06
C PHE A 72 3.20 -2.99 -0.78
N LEU A 73 3.91 -1.89 -0.66
CA LEU A 73 4.93 -1.67 0.35
C LEU A 73 4.50 -0.71 1.49
N HIS A 74 3.26 -0.22 1.45
CA HIS A 74 2.83 0.83 2.39
C HIS A 74 2.80 0.37 3.85
N ASP A 75 2.58 -0.93 4.11
CA ASP A 75 2.58 -1.53 5.44
C ASP A 75 3.72 -2.55 5.61
N TYR A 76 4.85 -2.31 4.95
CA TYR A 76 5.99 -3.22 4.98
C TYR A 76 6.80 -3.08 6.27
N TYR A 77 6.22 -3.57 7.37
CA TYR A 77 6.88 -3.64 8.68
C TYR A 77 6.68 -5.04 9.28
N PHE A 78 7.56 -5.46 10.19
CA PHE A 78 7.69 -6.85 10.62
C PHE A 78 7.33 -7.10 12.08
N TYR A 79 6.74 -6.12 12.76
CA TYR A 79 6.30 -6.28 14.15
C TYR A 79 4.77 -6.41 14.22
N ASP A 80 4.29 -7.09 15.27
CA ASP A 80 2.86 -7.16 15.56
C ASP A 80 2.46 -5.92 16.39
N TRP A 81 1.84 -4.95 15.75
CA TRP A 81 1.44 -3.71 16.42
C TRP A 81 0.36 -3.94 17.48
N HIS A 82 -0.41 -5.03 17.41
CA HIS A 82 -1.40 -5.37 18.43
C HIS A 82 -0.77 -5.71 19.78
N LYS A 83 0.49 -6.13 19.77
CA LYS A 83 1.27 -6.45 20.97
C LYS A 83 2.05 -5.25 21.51
N MET A 84 2.00 -4.11 20.84
CA MET A 84 2.71 -2.90 21.27
C MET A 84 1.90 -2.14 22.31
N PRO A 85 2.57 -1.47 23.28
CA PRO A 85 1.88 -0.57 24.21
C PRO A 85 1.12 0.53 23.48
N LYS A 86 -0.05 0.91 24.00
CA LYS A 86 -0.95 1.89 23.35
C LYS A 86 -0.30 3.24 23.06
N PHE A 87 0.74 3.63 23.78
CA PHE A 87 1.40 4.94 23.66
C PHE A 87 2.65 4.91 22.76
N THR A 88 2.87 3.84 21.98
CA THR A 88 4.05 3.77 21.10
C THR A 88 3.88 4.50 19.78
N PHE A 89 2.73 5.12 19.53
CA PHE A 89 2.43 5.88 18.32
C PHE A 89 2.59 5.10 17.02
N HIS A 90 2.22 3.81 17.03
CA HIS A 90 2.30 2.95 15.84
C HIS A 90 1.66 3.62 14.61
N GLY A 91 0.45 4.18 14.76
CA GLY A 91 -0.27 4.81 13.67
C GLY A 91 0.46 5.97 13.02
N VAL A 92 1.38 6.63 13.74
CA VAL A 92 2.20 7.72 13.19
C VAL A 92 3.51 7.19 12.62
N LYS A 93 4.10 6.17 13.23
CA LYS A 93 5.46 5.71 12.94
C LYS A 93 5.53 4.63 11.87
N HIS A 94 4.48 3.82 11.70
CA HIS A 94 4.59 2.64 10.83
C HIS A 94 4.83 3.00 9.37
N ALA A 95 4.30 4.11 8.88
CA ALA A 95 4.51 4.54 7.50
C ALA A 95 6.00 4.82 7.23
N LYS A 96 6.65 5.50 8.14
CA LYS A 96 8.09 5.78 8.03
C LYS A 96 8.93 4.51 8.13
N THR A 97 8.56 3.61 9.03
CA THR A 97 9.21 2.31 9.17
C THR A 97 9.05 1.47 7.91
N ALA A 98 7.84 1.43 7.34
CA ALA A 98 7.57 0.71 6.10
C ALA A 98 8.41 1.26 4.95
N ALA A 99 8.49 2.58 4.80
CA ALA A 99 9.30 3.22 3.75
C ALA A 99 10.78 2.88 3.92
N LYS A 100 11.29 2.90 5.13
CA LYS A 100 12.69 2.57 5.42
C LYS A 100 13.01 1.12 5.08
N ASN A 101 12.14 0.20 5.49
CA ASN A 101 12.33 -1.23 5.20
C ASN A 101 12.24 -1.52 3.69
N ALA A 102 11.28 -0.90 3.02
CA ALA A 102 11.10 -1.06 1.57
C ALA A 102 12.29 -0.52 0.78
N GLU A 103 12.84 0.61 1.20
CA GLU A 103 14.07 1.17 0.61
C GLU A 103 15.23 0.20 0.70
N ARG A 104 15.42 -0.39 1.89
CA ARG A 104 16.48 -1.36 2.14
C ARG A 104 16.36 -2.60 1.23
N ASP A 105 15.15 -3.13 1.09
CA ASP A 105 14.94 -4.44 0.45
C ASP A 105 14.66 -4.35 -1.05
N TYR A 106 14.05 -3.27 -1.53
CA TYR A 106 13.60 -3.16 -2.93
C TYR A 106 14.10 -1.91 -3.64
N GLY A 107 14.67 -0.96 -2.92
CA GLY A 107 14.94 0.37 -3.46
C GLY A 107 13.63 1.12 -3.73
N LEU A 108 13.61 2.41 -3.44
CA LEU A 108 12.46 3.28 -3.70
C LEU A 108 12.91 4.52 -4.44
N THR A 109 12.08 4.98 -5.37
CA THR A 109 12.19 6.35 -5.86
C THR A 109 11.74 7.31 -4.76
N GLN A 110 12.14 8.57 -4.84
CA GLN A 110 11.68 9.59 -3.89
C GLN A 110 10.17 9.71 -3.90
N LYS A 111 9.54 9.58 -5.06
CA LYS A 111 8.10 9.61 -5.21
C LYS A 111 7.43 8.45 -4.47
N GLU A 112 7.93 7.24 -4.66
CA GLU A 112 7.42 6.05 -3.97
C GLU A 112 7.54 6.19 -2.45
N ARG A 113 8.68 6.66 -1.97
CA ARG A 113 8.89 6.94 -0.55
C ARG A 113 7.86 7.94 -0.01
N SER A 114 7.65 9.04 -0.73
CA SER A 114 6.68 10.07 -0.34
C SER A 114 5.25 9.52 -0.25
N ILE A 115 4.86 8.67 -1.20
CA ILE A 115 3.55 8.03 -1.21
C ILE A 115 3.36 7.18 0.05
N ILE A 116 4.35 6.36 0.38
CA ILE A 116 4.29 5.48 1.55
C ILE A 116 4.25 6.31 2.85
N GLU A 117 5.13 7.29 2.99
CA GLU A 117 5.25 8.09 4.22
C GLU A 117 4.00 8.91 4.50
N SER A 118 3.23 9.27 3.48
CA SER A 118 2.03 10.11 3.64
C SER A 118 0.73 9.31 3.82
N HIS A 119 0.76 7.97 3.80
CA HIS A 119 -0.48 7.20 3.73
C HIS A 119 -1.33 7.28 5.02
N MET A 120 -0.77 7.73 6.13
CA MET A 120 -1.50 7.91 7.39
C MET A 120 -2.01 9.32 7.62
N TYR A 121 -1.87 10.22 6.64
CA TYR A 121 -2.47 11.54 6.74
C TYR A 121 -4.00 11.43 6.87
N PRO A 122 -4.70 12.19 7.72
CA PRO A 122 -4.19 13.32 8.51
C PRO A 122 -3.65 12.96 9.91
N LEU A 123 -3.58 11.69 10.28
CA LEU A 123 -3.03 11.29 11.58
C LEU A 123 -1.59 11.80 11.73
N ASN A 124 -0.79 11.71 10.65
CA ASN A 124 0.52 12.31 10.58
C ASN A 124 0.44 13.61 9.77
N LEU A 125 0.26 14.74 10.46
CA LEU A 125 0.10 16.05 9.84
C LEU A 125 1.35 16.57 9.13
N PHE A 126 2.53 16.03 9.48
CA PHE A 126 3.81 16.48 8.90
C PHE A 126 4.10 15.86 7.54
N HIS A 127 3.32 14.86 7.12
CA HIS A 127 3.48 14.19 5.84
C HIS A 127 2.16 14.18 5.06
N PRO A 128 1.71 15.35 4.55
CA PRO A 128 0.50 15.39 3.73
C PRO A 128 0.73 14.74 2.36
N PRO A 129 -0.33 14.21 1.72
CA PRO A 129 -0.20 13.63 0.38
C PRO A 129 0.07 14.72 -0.64
N LEU A 130 1.21 14.63 -1.33
CA LEU A 130 1.67 15.64 -2.29
C LEU A 130 1.39 15.26 -3.76
N SER A 131 0.79 14.10 -4.01
CA SER A 131 0.56 13.60 -5.35
C SER A 131 -0.81 12.94 -5.47
N LYS A 132 -1.28 12.74 -6.70
CA LYS A 132 -2.51 11.97 -6.99
C LYS A 132 -2.37 10.55 -6.45
N GLU A 133 -1.20 9.94 -6.68
CA GLU A 133 -0.90 8.59 -6.25
C GLU A 133 -1.03 8.45 -4.73
N ALA A 134 -0.48 9.39 -3.97
CA ALA A 134 -0.59 9.39 -2.52
C ALA A 134 -2.06 9.47 -2.07
N ARG A 135 -2.87 10.30 -2.71
CA ARG A 135 -4.29 10.41 -2.38
C ARG A 135 -5.09 9.16 -2.74
N ILE A 136 -4.75 8.51 -3.86
CA ILE A 136 -5.37 7.24 -4.25
C ILE A 136 -5.05 6.16 -3.22
N LEU A 137 -3.79 6.07 -2.79
CA LEU A 137 -3.38 5.08 -1.78
C LEU A 137 -4.18 5.27 -0.48
N ILE A 138 -4.28 6.48 0.03
CA ILE A 138 -5.04 6.77 1.25
C ILE A 138 -6.51 6.32 1.10
N LYS A 139 -7.13 6.66 -0.03
CA LYS A 139 -8.52 6.31 -0.31
C LYS A 139 -8.74 4.80 -0.35
N MET A 140 -7.90 4.09 -1.10
CA MET A 140 -8.05 2.64 -1.28
C MET A 140 -7.67 1.87 -0.03
N ASP A 141 -6.68 2.33 0.73
CA ASP A 141 -6.31 1.74 2.01
C ASP A 141 -7.51 1.77 2.98
N ARG A 142 -8.17 2.91 3.09
CA ARG A 142 -9.38 3.04 3.92
C ARG A 142 -10.51 2.15 3.42
N GLN A 143 -10.73 2.12 2.12
CA GLN A 143 -11.81 1.32 1.53
C GLN A 143 -11.57 -0.17 1.75
N CYS A 144 -10.36 -0.65 1.52
CA CYS A 144 -10.00 -2.04 1.77
C CYS A 144 -10.15 -2.40 3.25
N THR A 145 -9.73 -1.51 4.16
CA THR A 145 -9.86 -1.73 5.60
C THR A 145 -11.34 -1.92 5.98
N ILE A 146 -12.23 -1.08 5.44
CA ILE A 146 -13.68 -1.19 5.69
C ILE A 146 -14.21 -2.53 5.14
N ASP A 147 -13.82 -2.89 3.92
CA ASP A 147 -14.31 -4.10 3.25
C ASP A 147 -13.82 -5.38 3.94
N GLU A 148 -12.65 -5.34 4.59
CA GLU A 148 -12.03 -6.47 5.29
C GLU A 148 -12.56 -6.67 6.71
N MET A 149 -13.28 -5.71 7.24
CA MET A 149 -13.80 -5.77 8.62
C MET A 149 -15.14 -6.49 8.76
#